data_3e42415e2ba0dbf53953ce3795b1e05f
#
_entry.id   3e42415e2ba0dbf53953ce3795b1e05f
#
_cell.length_a   1.000
_cell.length_b   1.000
_cell.length_c   1.000
_cell.angle_alpha   90.00
_cell.angle_beta   90.00
_cell.angle_gamma   90.00
#
_symmetry.space_group_name_H-M   'P 1'
#
loop_
_entity.id
_entity.type
_entity.pdbx_description
1 polymer ?
#
loop_
_entity_poly.entity_id
_entity_poly.type
_entity_poly.pdbx_seq_one_letter_code
_entity_poly.pdbx_strand_id
1 'polypeptide(L)'
;MRNKALLPGTTLKGGKYRIERVLGHGTFGITYLASCSVTVEGELGQMSANINVAVKEFFMSEINNRNEGSNAVEGSTGELFTNYCYKFRREAENMAKLRHEGIVQVSDVFDENNTAYYVMQYINGGSLDSYIIKKGRLAESEVVRLTSEIGDALHYLHSKRMLHLDLKPSNVMLDKNGHAHLIDFGLSKQYDATGNPESSTSVGAGTPGYAPIEQTTHNDSTFQPTIDIYALGATMFKMLTGQRPPEASDILNEGFPRSLLLQNRVSPYLATIMEKAMSPQRINRYADIEDMLMAIGDKSSIIADIDDDPTSFHAPVYGPPPFYGNGQRIAPTPTVYGPPPVVDNEENSKKPNENADNEDNKENENNGGNNVYGVFIAVIAITIVIMLLFVFVSIFSELTH
;
A
#
# COMPACT_ATOMS: atom_id res chain seq x y z
N MET A 1 -2.71 26.84 -7.46
CA MET A 1 -2.84 25.46 -7.98
C MET A 1 -4.32 25.12 -8.02
N ARG A 2 -4.87 24.69 -9.17
CA ARG A 2 -6.27 24.24 -9.25
C ARG A 2 -6.44 23.03 -8.33
N ASN A 3 -7.49 23.04 -7.54
CA ASN A 3 -7.81 21.91 -6.65
C ASN A 3 -8.27 20.71 -7.51
N LYS A 4 -7.40 19.70 -7.66
CA LYS A 4 -7.68 18.52 -8.48
C LYS A 4 -8.59 17.51 -7.77
N ALA A 5 -8.74 17.62 -6.45
CA ALA A 5 -9.58 16.74 -5.65
C ALA A 5 -11.04 17.24 -5.57
N LEU A 6 -11.96 16.32 -5.33
CA LEU A 6 -13.33 16.65 -4.96
C LEU A 6 -13.38 17.44 -3.65
N LEU A 7 -14.25 18.43 -3.58
CA LEU A 7 -14.40 19.25 -2.40
C LEU A 7 -15.21 18.52 -1.31
N PRO A 8 -14.94 18.80 -0.03
CA PRO A 8 -15.78 18.33 1.06
C PRO A 8 -17.24 18.71 0.83
N GLY A 9 -18.16 17.77 1.11
CA GLY A 9 -19.60 17.95 0.85
C GLY A 9 -20.05 17.47 -0.52
N THR A 10 -19.14 17.21 -1.48
CA THR A 10 -19.50 16.61 -2.78
C THR A 10 -20.15 15.24 -2.54
N THR A 11 -21.25 15.00 -3.24
CA THR A 11 -21.94 13.70 -3.17
C THR A 11 -21.70 12.90 -4.44
N LEU A 12 -21.61 11.58 -4.28
CA LEU A 12 -21.41 10.61 -5.35
C LEU A 12 -22.52 9.55 -5.31
N LYS A 13 -22.75 8.93 -6.46
CA LYS A 13 -23.73 7.86 -6.66
C LYS A 13 -25.13 8.24 -6.15
N GLY A 14 -25.64 9.37 -6.67
CA GLY A 14 -26.97 9.85 -6.29
C GLY A 14 -27.12 10.23 -4.82
N GLY A 15 -26.06 10.68 -4.18
CA GLY A 15 -26.07 11.08 -2.77
C GLY A 15 -25.72 9.98 -1.76
N LYS A 16 -25.45 8.74 -2.22
CA LYS A 16 -25.11 7.61 -1.34
C LYS A 16 -23.82 7.84 -0.57
N TYR A 17 -22.82 8.46 -1.19
CA TYR A 17 -21.52 8.75 -0.57
C TYR A 17 -21.30 10.26 -0.53
N ARG A 18 -20.93 10.78 0.62
CA ARG A 18 -20.60 12.20 0.81
C ARG A 18 -19.13 12.33 1.16
N ILE A 19 -18.38 13.05 0.34
CA ILE A 19 -16.94 13.31 0.56
C ILE A 19 -16.76 14.19 1.79
N GLU A 20 -15.93 13.75 2.72
CA GLU A 20 -15.59 14.48 3.94
C GLU A 20 -14.22 15.20 3.80
N ARG A 21 -13.22 14.46 3.32
CA ARG A 21 -11.86 15.00 3.10
C ARG A 21 -11.02 14.04 2.25
N VAL A 22 -9.91 14.56 1.73
CA VAL A 22 -8.88 13.75 1.09
C VAL A 22 -8.12 12.95 2.15
N LEU A 23 -7.87 11.66 1.88
CA LEU A 23 -6.98 10.78 2.65
C LEU A 23 -5.58 10.71 2.06
N GLY A 24 -5.46 10.73 0.73
CA GLY A 24 -4.18 10.67 0.05
C GLY A 24 -4.28 10.84 -1.46
N HIS A 25 -3.12 11.10 -2.07
CA HIS A 25 -2.93 11.16 -3.51
C HIS A 25 -1.93 10.08 -3.92
N GLY A 26 -2.32 9.25 -4.88
CA GLY A 26 -1.45 8.27 -5.54
C GLY A 26 -1.18 8.66 -6.99
N THR A 27 -0.33 7.88 -7.67
CA THR A 27 0.02 8.10 -9.09
C THR A 27 -1.21 8.02 -9.99
N PHE A 28 -2.13 7.09 -9.70
CA PHE A 28 -3.31 6.80 -10.52
C PHE A 28 -4.63 7.09 -9.79
N GLY A 29 -4.61 7.85 -8.70
CA GLY A 29 -5.87 8.13 -8.02
C GLY A 29 -5.79 9.00 -6.80
N ILE A 30 -6.97 9.45 -6.38
CA ILE A 30 -7.18 10.23 -5.17
C ILE A 30 -8.07 9.39 -4.24
N THR A 31 -7.67 9.25 -2.99
CA THR A 31 -8.46 8.54 -1.98
C THR A 31 -9.10 9.54 -1.03
N TYR A 32 -10.39 9.36 -0.78
CA TYR A 32 -11.20 10.22 0.08
C TYR A 32 -11.76 9.44 1.27
N LEU A 33 -11.90 10.11 2.40
CA LEU A 33 -12.84 9.73 3.43
C LEU A 33 -14.22 10.20 2.99
N ALA A 34 -15.20 9.30 3.04
CA ALA A 34 -16.58 9.64 2.77
C ALA A 34 -17.50 9.02 3.85
N SER A 35 -18.65 9.66 4.07
CA SER A 35 -19.75 9.10 4.84
C SER A 35 -20.76 8.41 3.92
N CYS A 36 -21.32 7.30 4.38
CA CYS A 36 -22.35 6.53 3.69
C CYS A 36 -23.48 6.24 4.68
N SER A 37 -24.73 6.57 4.32
CA SER A 37 -25.89 6.17 5.10
C SER A 37 -26.30 4.74 4.74
N VAL A 38 -26.32 3.86 5.72
CA VAL A 38 -26.76 2.48 5.58
C VAL A 38 -28.00 2.26 6.42
N THR A 39 -28.98 1.55 5.88
CA THR A 39 -30.16 1.12 6.62
C THR A 39 -29.92 -0.29 7.13
N VAL A 40 -29.99 -0.47 8.44
CA VAL A 40 -29.86 -1.76 9.12
C VAL A 40 -31.24 -2.19 9.59
N GLU A 41 -31.67 -3.37 9.17
CA GLU A 41 -32.91 -3.99 9.70
C GLU A 41 -32.59 -4.74 10.98
N GLY A 42 -33.27 -4.38 12.06
CA GLY A 42 -33.19 -5.04 13.34
C GLY A 42 -34.59 -5.46 13.83
N GLU A 43 -34.65 -6.22 14.93
CA GLU A 43 -35.91 -6.69 15.55
C GLU A 43 -36.87 -5.54 15.94
N LEU A 44 -36.34 -4.34 16.14
CA LEU A 44 -37.11 -3.13 16.51
C LEU A 44 -37.45 -2.23 15.31
N GLY A 45 -37.20 -2.69 14.07
CA GLY A 45 -37.43 -1.93 12.82
C GLY A 45 -36.17 -1.50 12.12
N GLN A 46 -36.32 -0.58 11.14
CA GLN A 46 -35.21 -0.05 10.33
C GLN A 46 -34.52 1.10 11.07
N MET A 47 -33.21 1.00 11.22
CA MET A 47 -32.34 2.08 11.72
C MET A 47 -31.39 2.55 10.63
N SER A 48 -31.24 3.86 10.47
CA SER A 48 -30.21 4.45 9.61
C SER A 48 -28.96 4.77 10.42
N ALA A 49 -27.82 4.29 9.94
CA ALA A 49 -26.51 4.60 10.53
C ALA A 49 -25.59 5.21 9.46
N ASN A 50 -24.82 6.21 9.85
CA ASN A 50 -23.76 6.74 9.01
C ASN A 50 -22.45 6.01 9.32
N ILE A 51 -21.85 5.42 8.30
CA ILE A 51 -20.55 4.75 8.39
C ILE A 51 -19.52 5.50 7.55
N ASN A 52 -18.28 5.47 8.02
CA ASN A 52 -17.15 5.98 7.25
C ASN A 52 -16.65 4.91 6.28
N VAL A 53 -16.42 5.33 5.03
CA VAL A 53 -15.84 4.52 3.97
C VAL A 53 -14.68 5.26 3.31
N ALA A 54 -13.77 4.53 2.69
CA ALA A 54 -12.78 5.11 1.81
C ALA A 54 -13.25 5.00 0.36
N VAL A 55 -13.19 6.11 -0.38
CA VAL A 55 -13.54 6.16 -1.80
C VAL A 55 -12.29 6.45 -2.59
N LYS A 56 -11.88 5.56 -3.49
CA LYS A 56 -10.76 5.78 -4.40
C LYS A 56 -11.28 6.14 -5.77
N GLU A 57 -10.83 7.27 -6.28
CA GLU A 57 -11.13 7.81 -7.60
C GLU A 57 -9.94 7.54 -8.53
N PHE A 58 -10.19 7.06 -9.74
CA PHE A 58 -9.17 7.03 -10.77
C PHE A 58 -8.87 8.45 -11.25
N PHE A 59 -7.64 8.91 -11.09
CA PHE A 59 -7.22 10.27 -11.46
C PHE A 59 -5.71 10.31 -11.72
N MET A 60 -5.32 10.57 -12.95
CA MET A 60 -3.92 10.70 -13.35
C MET A 60 -3.48 12.15 -13.20
N SER A 61 -2.87 12.51 -12.08
CA SER A 61 -2.58 13.90 -11.70
C SER A 61 -1.73 14.67 -12.71
N GLU A 62 -0.95 13.99 -13.53
CA GLU A 62 -0.08 14.65 -14.53
C GLU A 62 -0.83 15.07 -15.79
N ILE A 63 -1.88 14.32 -16.18
CA ILE A 63 -2.60 14.53 -17.45
C ILE A 63 -4.03 14.99 -17.26
N ASN A 64 -4.65 14.74 -16.09
CA ASN A 64 -6.04 15.10 -15.85
C ASN A 64 -6.16 16.41 -15.07
N ASN A 65 -7.24 17.14 -15.41
CA ASN A 65 -7.74 18.26 -14.65
C ASN A 65 -9.18 17.97 -14.22
N ARG A 66 -9.72 18.80 -13.35
CA ARG A 66 -11.12 18.74 -12.92
C ARG A 66 -11.86 19.99 -13.36
N ASN A 67 -13.04 19.78 -13.89
CA ASN A 67 -13.98 20.86 -14.17
C ASN A 67 -14.63 21.33 -12.87
N GLU A 68 -14.44 22.61 -12.52
CA GLU A 68 -14.91 23.18 -11.24
C GLU A 68 -16.45 23.21 -11.11
N GLY A 69 -17.16 23.27 -12.23
CA GLY A 69 -18.63 23.37 -12.24
C GLY A 69 -19.35 22.03 -12.17
N SER A 70 -18.76 20.97 -12.76
CA SER A 70 -19.40 19.65 -12.88
C SER A 70 -18.68 18.53 -12.13
N ASN A 71 -17.55 18.78 -11.49
CA ASN A 71 -16.65 17.77 -10.92
C ASN A 71 -16.09 16.74 -11.92
N ALA A 72 -16.42 16.86 -13.20
CA ALA A 72 -15.97 15.91 -14.22
C ALA A 72 -14.45 15.98 -14.43
N VAL A 73 -13.84 14.82 -14.65
CA VAL A 73 -12.43 14.69 -15.02
C VAL A 73 -12.27 15.12 -16.47
N GLU A 74 -11.43 16.11 -16.71
CA GLU A 74 -11.05 16.59 -18.05
C GLU A 74 -9.81 15.84 -18.54
N GLY A 75 -9.74 15.57 -19.86
CA GLY A 75 -8.68 14.74 -20.45
C GLY A 75 -8.97 13.24 -20.38
N SER A 76 -10.20 12.85 -20.03
CA SER A 76 -10.64 11.45 -19.89
C SER A 76 -10.93 10.73 -21.22
N THR A 77 -10.86 11.43 -22.36
CA THR A 77 -11.18 10.86 -23.70
C THR A 77 -9.97 10.25 -24.41
N GLY A 78 -8.76 10.38 -23.84
CA GLY A 78 -7.56 9.80 -24.43
C GLY A 78 -7.51 8.28 -24.25
N GLU A 79 -6.99 7.57 -25.26
CA GLU A 79 -6.85 6.10 -25.24
C GLU A 79 -6.08 5.62 -24.00
N LEU A 80 -5.03 6.33 -23.61
CA LEU A 80 -4.24 6.03 -22.41
C LEU A 80 -5.10 6.06 -21.15
N PHE A 81 -5.89 7.12 -20.95
CA PHE A 81 -6.78 7.25 -19.80
C PHE A 81 -7.82 6.13 -19.79
N THR A 82 -8.49 5.89 -20.93
CA THR A 82 -9.52 4.86 -21.05
C THR A 82 -8.99 3.48 -20.70
N ASN A 83 -7.79 3.13 -21.18
CA ASN A 83 -7.15 1.85 -20.89
C ASN A 83 -6.79 1.70 -19.40
N TYR A 84 -6.24 2.73 -18.76
CA TYR A 84 -5.91 2.66 -17.33
C TYR A 84 -7.15 2.71 -16.44
N CYS A 85 -8.18 3.48 -16.81
CA CYS A 85 -9.46 3.52 -16.10
C CYS A 85 -10.16 2.15 -16.15
N TYR A 86 -10.16 1.48 -17.29
CA TYR A 86 -10.68 0.12 -17.44
C TYR A 86 -9.92 -0.87 -16.53
N LYS A 87 -8.59 -0.79 -16.48
CA LYS A 87 -7.77 -1.65 -15.60
C LYS A 87 -8.08 -1.41 -14.14
N PHE A 88 -8.16 -0.14 -13.72
CA PHE A 88 -8.50 0.25 -12.36
C PHE A 88 -9.88 -0.32 -11.94
N ARG A 89 -10.87 -0.21 -12.82
CA ARG A 89 -12.19 -0.79 -12.57
C ARG A 89 -12.17 -2.30 -12.44
N ARG A 90 -11.51 -2.99 -13.39
CA ARG A 90 -11.40 -4.45 -13.39
C ARG A 90 -10.70 -4.97 -12.13
N GLU A 91 -9.66 -4.29 -11.69
CA GLU A 91 -8.97 -4.58 -10.44
C GLU A 91 -9.91 -4.45 -9.23
N ALA A 92 -10.64 -3.33 -9.13
CA ALA A 92 -11.63 -3.12 -8.07
C ALA A 92 -12.72 -4.21 -8.05
N GLU A 93 -13.21 -4.64 -9.23
CA GLU A 93 -14.17 -5.73 -9.37
C GLU A 93 -13.59 -7.08 -8.90
N ASN A 94 -12.31 -7.34 -9.12
CA ASN A 94 -11.63 -8.53 -8.61
C ASN A 94 -11.45 -8.46 -7.09
N MET A 95 -11.03 -7.32 -6.56
CA MET A 95 -10.94 -7.09 -5.11
C MET A 95 -12.30 -7.26 -4.42
N ALA A 96 -13.39 -6.85 -5.06
CA ALA A 96 -14.74 -6.99 -4.51
C ALA A 96 -15.16 -8.45 -4.28
N LYS A 97 -14.48 -9.41 -4.90
CA LYS A 97 -14.73 -10.86 -4.74
C LYS A 97 -13.95 -11.47 -3.56
N LEU A 98 -12.93 -10.78 -3.07
CA LEU A 98 -12.09 -11.26 -1.97
C LEU A 98 -12.84 -11.14 -0.63
N ARG A 99 -12.64 -12.11 0.25
CA ARG A 99 -13.23 -12.14 1.60
C ARG A 99 -12.17 -12.68 2.55
N HIS A 100 -11.48 -11.79 3.23
CA HIS A 100 -10.44 -12.13 4.19
C HIS A 100 -10.30 -10.98 5.20
N GLU A 101 -10.11 -11.27 6.48
CA GLU A 101 -10.02 -10.25 7.53
C GLU A 101 -8.81 -9.34 7.38
N GLY A 102 -7.67 -9.86 6.93
CA GLY A 102 -6.45 -9.10 6.65
C GLY A 102 -6.45 -8.38 5.29
N ILE A 103 -7.57 -8.32 4.57
CA ILE A 103 -7.70 -7.66 3.27
C ILE A 103 -8.84 -6.66 3.30
N VAL A 104 -8.58 -5.41 2.89
CA VAL A 104 -9.62 -4.39 2.82
C VAL A 104 -10.75 -4.83 1.90
N GLN A 105 -11.99 -4.75 2.41
CA GLN A 105 -13.18 -5.13 1.66
C GLN A 105 -13.63 -4.01 0.71
N VAL A 106 -13.69 -4.29 -0.60
CA VAL A 106 -14.36 -3.44 -1.58
C VAL A 106 -15.84 -3.75 -1.59
N SER A 107 -16.67 -2.73 -1.42
CA SER A 107 -18.13 -2.84 -1.30
C SER A 107 -18.91 -2.31 -2.50
N ASP A 108 -18.29 -1.44 -3.32
CA ASP A 108 -18.96 -0.82 -4.46
C ASP A 108 -17.95 -0.39 -5.53
N VAL A 109 -18.36 -0.45 -6.82
CA VAL A 109 -17.59 0.04 -7.96
C VAL A 109 -18.58 0.73 -8.90
N PHE A 110 -18.28 1.94 -9.35
CA PHE A 110 -19.16 2.71 -10.23
C PHE A 110 -18.41 3.76 -11.04
N ASP A 111 -19.05 4.23 -12.10
CA ASP A 111 -18.57 5.31 -12.96
C ASP A 111 -19.38 6.59 -12.71
N GLU A 112 -18.69 7.72 -12.53
CA GLU A 112 -19.26 9.05 -12.39
C GLU A 112 -18.19 10.09 -12.74
N ASN A 113 -18.56 11.33 -13.03
CA ASN A 113 -17.60 12.41 -13.30
C ASN A 113 -16.55 12.09 -14.39
N ASN A 114 -16.91 11.30 -15.40
CA ASN A 114 -16.04 10.82 -16.48
C ASN A 114 -14.83 10.01 -15.98
N THR A 115 -14.96 9.33 -14.85
CA THR A 115 -13.96 8.46 -14.28
C THR A 115 -14.59 7.31 -13.50
N ALA A 116 -13.77 6.41 -12.96
CA ALA A 116 -14.20 5.28 -12.15
C ALA A 116 -13.89 5.51 -10.68
N TYR A 117 -14.76 4.98 -9.83
CA TYR A 117 -14.64 4.99 -8.38
C TYR A 117 -14.79 3.57 -7.83
N TYR A 118 -14.10 3.28 -6.74
CA TYR A 118 -14.49 2.17 -5.89
C TYR A 118 -14.53 2.58 -4.42
N VAL A 119 -15.40 1.90 -3.68
CA VAL A 119 -15.62 2.14 -2.27
C VAL A 119 -15.13 0.95 -1.47
N MET A 120 -14.34 1.23 -0.46
CA MET A 120 -13.77 0.21 0.40
C MET A 120 -13.95 0.55 1.88
N GLN A 121 -13.77 -0.44 2.72
CA GLN A 121 -13.73 -0.28 4.17
C GLN A 121 -12.70 0.80 4.56
N TYR A 122 -13.09 1.72 5.42
CA TYR A 122 -12.16 2.69 6.00
C TYR A 122 -11.47 2.09 7.23
N ILE A 123 -10.16 1.97 7.17
CA ILE A 123 -9.30 1.50 8.27
C ILE A 123 -8.72 2.73 8.97
N ASN A 124 -8.93 2.87 10.28
CA ASN A 124 -8.78 4.15 10.99
C ASN A 124 -7.50 4.30 11.83
N GLY A 125 -6.62 3.30 11.88
CA GLY A 125 -5.37 3.36 12.68
C GLY A 125 -4.17 3.95 11.93
N GLY A 126 -4.33 4.24 10.63
CA GLY A 126 -3.24 4.77 9.78
C GLY A 126 -2.43 3.68 9.10
N SER A 127 -1.46 4.06 8.26
CA SER A 127 -0.59 3.10 7.59
C SER A 127 0.51 2.58 8.52
N LEU A 128 0.96 1.35 8.26
CA LEU A 128 2.13 0.77 8.94
C LEU A 128 3.37 1.65 8.75
N ASP A 129 3.52 2.31 7.60
CA ASP A 129 4.63 3.25 7.37
C ASP A 129 4.58 4.44 8.34
N SER A 130 3.41 5.07 8.50
CA SER A 130 3.22 6.17 9.46
C SER A 130 3.45 5.70 10.90
N TYR A 131 3.09 4.47 11.21
CA TYR A 131 3.30 3.87 12.52
C TYR A 131 4.80 3.65 12.79
N ILE A 132 5.54 3.11 11.81
CA ILE A 132 7.00 2.94 11.90
C ILE A 132 7.69 4.31 12.05
N ILE A 133 7.31 5.31 11.25
CA ILE A 133 7.87 6.67 11.36
C ILE A 133 7.68 7.22 12.77
N LYS A 134 6.50 7.04 13.36
CA LYS A 134 6.20 7.53 14.71
C LYS A 134 7.00 6.80 15.80
N LYS A 135 7.20 5.47 15.68
CA LYS A 135 7.93 4.64 16.66
C LYS A 135 9.44 4.59 16.42
N GLY A 136 9.90 4.91 15.21
CA GLY A 136 11.28 4.74 14.75
C GLY A 136 11.55 3.31 14.27
N ARG A 137 11.27 2.31 15.07
CA ARG A 137 11.36 0.87 14.76
C ARG A 137 10.45 0.08 15.68
N LEU A 138 10.10 -1.14 15.29
CA LEU A 138 9.21 -2.01 16.05
C LEU A 138 10.01 -3.10 16.79
N ALA A 139 9.44 -3.61 17.88
CA ALA A 139 9.96 -4.77 18.61
C ALA A 139 9.81 -6.05 17.75
N GLU A 140 10.69 -7.03 17.93
CA GLU A 140 10.64 -8.29 17.18
C GLU A 140 9.31 -9.03 17.32
N SER A 141 8.76 -9.09 18.54
CA SER A 141 7.45 -9.71 18.79
C SER A 141 6.32 -9.06 18.00
N GLU A 142 6.32 -7.72 17.90
CA GLU A 142 5.36 -6.97 17.11
C GLU A 142 5.56 -7.20 15.60
N VAL A 143 6.83 -7.28 15.14
CA VAL A 143 7.14 -7.58 13.74
C VAL A 143 6.71 -8.99 13.37
N VAL A 144 6.98 -9.98 14.21
CA VAL A 144 6.53 -11.38 14.00
C VAL A 144 5.01 -11.43 13.87
N ARG A 145 4.27 -10.80 14.78
CA ARG A 145 2.80 -10.77 14.72
C ARG A 145 2.29 -10.12 13.42
N LEU A 146 2.75 -8.92 13.11
CA LEU A 146 2.33 -8.21 11.90
C LEU A 146 2.72 -8.97 10.62
N THR A 147 3.90 -9.59 10.61
CA THR A 147 4.33 -10.41 9.47
C THR A 147 3.45 -11.63 9.30
N SER A 148 3.03 -12.27 10.39
CA SER A 148 2.09 -13.40 10.34
C SER A 148 0.72 -12.97 9.81
N GLU A 149 0.16 -11.84 10.26
CA GLU A 149 -1.10 -11.31 9.76
C GLU A 149 -1.05 -10.94 8.26
N ILE A 150 0.02 -10.27 7.85
CA ILE A 150 0.25 -9.91 6.44
C ILE A 150 0.45 -11.18 5.59
N GLY A 151 1.23 -12.13 6.10
CA GLY A 151 1.50 -13.39 5.42
C GLY A 151 0.24 -14.24 5.22
N ASP A 152 -0.65 -14.29 6.19
CA ASP A 152 -1.94 -14.98 6.08
C ASP A 152 -2.82 -14.36 4.98
N ALA A 153 -2.86 -13.03 4.91
CA ALA A 153 -3.55 -12.33 3.83
C ALA A 153 -2.92 -12.60 2.45
N LEU A 154 -1.58 -12.67 2.36
CA LEU A 154 -0.88 -13.05 1.12
C LEU A 154 -1.15 -14.51 0.74
N HIS A 155 -1.13 -15.43 1.71
CA HIS A 155 -1.48 -16.84 1.49
C HIS A 155 -2.87 -16.98 0.86
N TYR A 156 -3.86 -16.24 1.39
CA TYR A 156 -5.20 -16.20 0.82
C TYR A 156 -5.19 -15.67 -0.63
N LEU A 157 -4.47 -14.57 -0.93
CA LEU A 157 -4.34 -14.04 -2.30
C LEU A 157 -3.72 -15.09 -3.24
N HIS A 158 -2.62 -15.72 -2.82
CA HIS A 158 -1.93 -16.74 -3.61
C HIS A 158 -2.82 -17.96 -3.89
N SER A 159 -3.66 -18.36 -2.93
CA SER A 159 -4.66 -19.43 -3.13
C SER A 159 -5.70 -19.09 -4.21
N LYS A 160 -5.92 -17.78 -4.47
CA LYS A 160 -6.79 -17.27 -5.55
C LYS A 160 -6.01 -16.95 -6.83
N ARG A 161 -4.74 -17.35 -6.92
CA ARG A 161 -3.82 -17.02 -8.02
C ARG A 161 -3.71 -15.51 -8.27
N MET A 162 -3.67 -14.77 -7.19
CA MET A 162 -3.45 -13.33 -7.21
C MET A 162 -2.16 -12.99 -6.47
N LEU A 163 -1.40 -12.04 -6.99
CA LEU A 163 -0.23 -11.47 -6.34
C LEU A 163 -0.50 -10.01 -6.00
N HIS A 164 0.10 -9.54 -4.89
CA HIS A 164 -0.01 -8.15 -4.48
C HIS A 164 0.87 -7.22 -5.33
N LEU A 165 2.12 -7.60 -5.59
CA LEU A 165 3.13 -6.94 -6.43
C LEU A 165 3.61 -5.54 -5.99
N ASP A 166 3.02 -4.93 -4.97
CA ASP A 166 3.46 -3.65 -4.39
C ASP A 166 3.32 -3.66 -2.87
N LEU A 167 3.64 -4.80 -2.23
CA LEU A 167 3.62 -4.87 -0.77
C LEU A 167 4.73 -3.99 -0.18
N LYS A 168 4.31 -3.08 0.69
CA LYS A 168 5.18 -2.16 1.44
C LYS A 168 4.40 -1.59 2.62
N PRO A 169 5.05 -0.99 3.63
CA PRO A 169 4.36 -0.49 4.81
C PRO A 169 3.26 0.56 4.53
N SER A 170 3.36 1.34 3.45
CA SER A 170 2.32 2.31 3.09
C SER A 170 1.04 1.65 2.54
N ASN A 171 1.14 0.39 2.07
CA ASN A 171 0.02 -0.40 1.54
C ASN A 171 -0.52 -1.41 2.57
N VAL A 172 -0.11 -1.26 3.83
CA VAL A 172 -0.67 -1.97 4.99
C VAL A 172 -1.28 -0.95 5.93
N MET A 173 -2.58 -1.05 6.20
CA MET A 173 -3.27 -0.22 7.18
C MET A 173 -3.39 -0.97 8.49
N LEU A 174 -3.27 -0.27 9.60
CA LEU A 174 -3.55 -0.80 10.92
C LEU A 174 -4.94 -0.35 11.36
N ASP A 175 -5.71 -1.26 11.94
CA ASP A 175 -6.96 -0.90 12.59
C ASP A 175 -6.70 -0.30 13.99
N LYS A 176 -7.77 0.06 14.71
CA LYS A 176 -7.68 0.59 16.08
C LYS A 176 -7.07 -0.37 17.10
N ASN A 177 -7.09 -1.67 16.80
CA ASN A 177 -6.54 -2.73 17.65
C ASN A 177 -5.10 -3.09 17.24
N GLY A 178 -4.59 -2.47 16.15
CA GLY A 178 -3.26 -2.72 15.60
C GLY A 178 -3.17 -3.93 14.67
N HIS A 179 -4.31 -4.48 14.19
CA HIS A 179 -4.32 -5.55 13.20
C HIS A 179 -4.06 -5.01 11.80
N ALA A 180 -3.30 -5.78 11.00
CA ALA A 180 -2.88 -5.40 9.67
C ALA A 180 -3.94 -5.73 8.60
N HIS A 181 -4.17 -4.78 7.68
CA HIS A 181 -5.04 -4.95 6.53
C HIS A 181 -4.32 -4.52 5.26
N LEU A 182 -4.22 -5.41 4.28
CA LEU A 182 -3.67 -5.09 2.97
C LEU A 182 -4.63 -4.19 2.20
N ILE A 183 -4.07 -3.15 1.62
CA ILE A 183 -4.77 -2.19 0.75
C ILE A 183 -3.99 -2.04 -0.55
N ASP A 184 -4.60 -1.38 -1.54
CA ASP A 184 -3.97 -0.91 -2.77
C ASP A 184 -3.29 -2.01 -3.61
N PHE A 185 -4.13 -2.72 -4.33
CA PHE A 185 -3.74 -3.78 -5.26
C PHE A 185 -3.47 -3.23 -6.67
N GLY A 186 -3.04 -1.94 -6.79
CA GLY A 186 -2.88 -1.22 -8.06
C GLY A 186 -1.94 -1.85 -9.07
N LEU A 187 -1.13 -2.80 -8.64
CA LEU A 187 -0.30 -3.63 -9.51
C LEU A 187 -0.69 -5.11 -9.46
N SER A 188 -1.70 -5.48 -8.64
CA SER A 188 -2.08 -6.88 -8.47
C SER A 188 -2.45 -7.52 -9.81
N LYS A 189 -2.02 -8.75 -10.01
CA LYS A 189 -2.31 -9.51 -11.23
C LYS A 189 -2.84 -10.88 -10.89
N GLN A 190 -3.84 -11.29 -11.64
CA GLN A 190 -4.19 -12.70 -11.75
C GLN A 190 -3.23 -13.37 -12.73
N TYR A 191 -2.79 -14.57 -12.40
CA TYR A 191 -1.93 -15.39 -13.21
C TYR A 191 -2.55 -16.78 -13.44
N ASP A 192 -2.26 -17.36 -14.60
CA ASP A 192 -2.72 -18.70 -14.95
C ASP A 192 -1.91 -19.79 -14.20
N ALA A 193 -2.22 -21.06 -14.47
CA ALA A 193 -1.52 -22.19 -13.85
C ALA A 193 -0.04 -22.30 -14.22
N THR A 194 0.40 -21.58 -15.27
CA THR A 194 1.79 -21.55 -15.75
C THR A 194 2.55 -20.32 -15.27
N GLY A 195 1.88 -19.41 -14.52
CA GLY A 195 2.48 -18.18 -13.99
C GLY A 195 2.42 -17.01 -14.97
N ASN A 196 1.74 -17.15 -16.12
CA ASN A 196 1.57 -16.04 -17.05
C ASN A 196 0.49 -15.08 -16.56
N PRO A 197 0.70 -13.75 -16.65
CA PRO A 197 -0.33 -12.79 -16.29
C PRO A 197 -1.53 -12.89 -17.25
N GLU A 198 -2.74 -12.94 -16.73
CA GLU A 198 -3.98 -12.95 -17.53
C GLU A 198 -4.20 -11.64 -18.31
N SER A 199 -3.43 -10.61 -18.03
CA SER A 199 -3.48 -9.33 -18.75
C SER A 199 -2.09 -8.90 -19.21
N SER A 200 -1.98 -8.43 -20.45
CA SER A 200 -0.75 -7.94 -21.10
C SER A 200 -0.24 -6.59 -20.56
N THR A 201 -0.61 -6.20 -19.35
CA THR A 201 -0.13 -4.94 -18.77
C THR A 201 1.30 -5.11 -18.32
N SER A 202 2.20 -4.23 -18.80
CA SER A 202 3.52 -4.10 -18.22
C SER A 202 3.40 -3.91 -16.71
N VAL A 203 4.08 -4.77 -15.95
CA VAL A 203 4.23 -4.57 -14.51
C VAL A 203 5.01 -3.28 -14.34
N GLY A 204 4.51 -2.35 -13.55
CA GLY A 204 5.33 -1.24 -13.11
C GLY A 204 6.61 -1.78 -12.46
N ALA A 205 7.68 -1.02 -12.50
CA ALA A 205 8.99 -1.42 -11.96
C ALA A 205 8.98 -1.72 -10.44
N GLY A 206 7.81 -1.73 -9.81
CA GLY A 206 7.65 -1.91 -8.36
C GLY A 206 8.21 -0.73 -7.56
N THR A 207 8.12 -0.82 -6.24
CA THR A 207 8.69 0.20 -5.35
C THR A 207 10.14 -0.15 -5.02
N PRO A 208 11.12 0.75 -5.31
CA PRO A 208 12.52 0.50 -5.00
C PRO A 208 12.76 0.07 -3.55
N GLY A 209 13.57 -0.98 -3.35
CA GLY A 209 13.81 -1.62 -2.06
C GLY A 209 12.80 -2.73 -1.70
N TYR A 210 11.58 -2.70 -2.27
CA TYR A 210 10.54 -3.71 -2.03
C TYR A 210 10.33 -4.64 -3.23
N ALA A 211 10.75 -4.25 -4.41
CA ALA A 211 10.63 -5.04 -5.63
C ALA A 211 11.90 -5.88 -5.87
N PRO A 212 11.76 -7.19 -6.15
CA PRO A 212 12.89 -8.03 -6.56
C PRO A 212 13.32 -7.74 -8.00
N ILE A 213 14.50 -8.25 -8.40
CA ILE A 213 15.11 -7.98 -9.70
C ILE A 213 14.19 -8.40 -10.86
N GLU A 214 13.57 -9.57 -10.78
CA GLU A 214 12.69 -10.08 -11.83
C GLU A 214 11.45 -9.20 -12.07
N GLN A 215 11.02 -8.44 -11.05
CA GLN A 215 9.94 -7.47 -11.21
C GLN A 215 10.40 -6.19 -11.90
N THR A 216 11.67 -5.81 -11.75
CA THR A 216 12.21 -4.55 -12.30
C THR A 216 12.76 -4.69 -13.71
N THR A 217 13.20 -5.88 -14.12
CA THR A 217 13.93 -6.09 -15.37
C THR A 217 13.08 -6.47 -16.59
N HIS A 218 11.76 -6.52 -16.48
CA HIS A 218 10.81 -6.80 -17.59
C HIS A 218 11.08 -8.08 -18.43
N ASN A 219 12.08 -8.89 -18.11
CA ASN A 219 12.51 -10.01 -18.92
C ASN A 219 11.82 -11.34 -18.61
N ASP A 220 11.15 -11.46 -17.45
CA ASP A 220 10.46 -12.67 -17.08
C ASP A 220 8.94 -12.44 -17.08
N SER A 221 8.26 -13.13 -17.98
CA SER A 221 6.81 -13.08 -18.09
C SER A 221 6.09 -13.86 -16.99
N THR A 222 6.83 -14.62 -16.15
CA THR A 222 6.25 -15.49 -15.13
C THR A 222 6.23 -14.82 -13.75
N PHE A 223 5.03 -14.53 -13.27
CA PHE A 223 4.80 -14.02 -11.91
C PHE A 223 4.62 -15.17 -10.94
N GLN A 224 5.32 -15.13 -9.82
CA GLN A 224 5.28 -16.17 -8.79
C GLN A 224 5.12 -15.58 -7.39
N PRO A 225 4.57 -16.30 -6.43
CA PRO A 225 4.44 -15.90 -5.03
C PRO A 225 5.74 -15.39 -4.39
N THR A 226 6.89 -15.84 -4.87
CA THR A 226 8.22 -15.43 -4.43
C THR A 226 8.50 -13.93 -4.56
N ILE A 227 7.73 -13.20 -5.37
CA ILE A 227 7.79 -11.74 -5.49
C ILE A 227 7.25 -11.09 -4.21
N ASP A 228 6.07 -11.53 -3.75
CA ASP A 228 5.45 -11.01 -2.53
C ASP A 228 6.23 -11.44 -1.27
N ILE A 229 6.89 -12.61 -1.30
CA ILE A 229 7.80 -13.08 -0.24
C ILE A 229 8.99 -12.13 -0.08
N TYR A 230 9.61 -11.71 -1.20
CA TYR A 230 10.66 -10.70 -1.16
C TYR A 230 10.16 -9.38 -0.53
N ALA A 231 9.02 -8.90 -0.97
CA ALA A 231 8.41 -7.67 -0.49
C ALA A 231 8.02 -7.74 1.00
N LEU A 232 7.60 -8.93 1.49
CA LEU A 232 7.33 -9.16 2.91
C LEU A 232 8.63 -9.11 3.73
N GLY A 233 9.71 -9.74 3.26
CA GLY A 233 11.04 -9.64 3.87
C GLY A 233 11.55 -8.19 3.94
N ALA A 234 11.37 -7.43 2.86
CA ALA A 234 11.70 -6.00 2.81
C ALA A 234 10.84 -5.16 3.77
N THR A 235 9.56 -5.52 3.92
CA THR A 235 8.66 -4.89 4.90
C THR A 235 9.12 -5.18 6.34
N MET A 236 9.53 -6.43 6.64
CA MET A 236 10.14 -6.78 7.93
C MET A 236 11.42 -5.96 8.20
N PHE A 237 12.29 -5.82 7.20
CA PHE A 237 13.50 -5.01 7.31
C PHE A 237 13.16 -3.57 7.74
N LYS A 238 12.19 -2.94 7.07
CA LYS A 238 11.72 -1.59 7.41
C LYS A 238 11.15 -1.51 8.82
N MET A 239 10.36 -2.49 9.24
CA MET A 239 9.78 -2.54 10.58
C MET A 239 10.86 -2.64 11.67
N LEU A 240 11.89 -3.47 11.47
CA LEU A 240 12.94 -3.73 12.46
C LEU A 240 14.02 -2.65 12.53
N THR A 241 14.29 -1.97 11.41
CA THR A 241 15.37 -0.97 11.34
C THR A 241 14.89 0.47 11.32
N GLY A 242 13.63 0.72 10.93
CA GLY A 242 13.13 2.05 10.60
C GLY A 242 13.69 2.62 9.29
N GLN A 243 14.63 1.92 8.63
CA GLN A 243 15.31 2.37 7.42
C GLN A 243 14.66 1.78 6.17
N ARG A 244 14.85 2.44 5.03
CA ARG A 244 14.45 1.87 3.73
C ARG A 244 15.26 0.61 3.47
N PRO A 245 14.64 -0.48 2.98
CA PRO A 245 15.37 -1.67 2.57
C PRO A 245 16.32 -1.37 1.41
N PRO A 246 17.48 -2.06 1.31
CA PRO A 246 18.35 -1.97 0.14
C PRO A 246 17.62 -2.45 -1.11
N GLU A 247 18.02 -1.95 -2.27
CA GLU A 247 17.50 -2.43 -3.54
C GLU A 247 18.05 -3.85 -3.83
N ALA A 248 17.30 -4.63 -4.61
CA ALA A 248 17.71 -5.99 -4.93
C ALA A 248 19.04 -6.04 -5.69
N SER A 249 19.35 -5.01 -6.49
CA SER A 249 20.63 -4.81 -7.14
C SER A 249 21.78 -4.60 -6.16
N ASP A 250 21.52 -3.85 -5.07
CA ASP A 250 22.54 -3.59 -4.05
C ASP A 250 22.84 -4.89 -3.27
N ILE A 251 21.79 -5.65 -2.92
CA ILE A 251 21.97 -6.96 -2.28
C ILE A 251 22.75 -7.94 -3.21
N LEU A 252 22.52 -7.90 -4.50
CA LEU A 252 23.25 -8.74 -5.47
C LEU A 252 24.73 -8.39 -5.53
N ASN A 253 25.08 -7.10 -5.48
CA ASN A 253 26.44 -6.61 -5.64
C ASN A 253 27.24 -6.61 -4.33
N GLU A 254 26.60 -6.26 -3.20
CA GLU A 254 27.25 -5.99 -1.92
C GLU A 254 26.92 -7.04 -0.85
N GLY A 255 25.93 -7.89 -1.11
CA GLY A 255 25.39 -8.84 -0.15
C GLY A 255 24.30 -8.25 0.75
N PHE A 256 23.61 -9.13 1.46
CA PHE A 256 22.56 -8.75 2.39
C PHE A 256 23.15 -8.05 3.63
N PRO A 257 22.65 -6.88 4.07
CA PRO A 257 23.25 -6.07 5.14
C PRO A 257 22.96 -6.65 6.55
N ARG A 258 23.37 -7.88 6.78
CA ARG A 258 23.16 -8.60 8.04
C ARG A 258 23.74 -7.86 9.26
N SER A 259 24.91 -7.21 9.09
CA SER A 259 25.54 -6.43 10.15
C SER A 259 24.67 -5.28 10.67
N LEU A 260 23.93 -4.61 9.77
CA LEU A 260 23.01 -3.55 10.13
C LEU A 260 21.85 -4.08 11.01
N LEU A 261 21.32 -5.26 10.70
CA LEU A 261 20.28 -5.90 11.51
C LEU A 261 20.80 -6.21 12.92
N LEU A 262 22.00 -6.80 13.03
CA LEU A 262 22.61 -7.11 14.32
C LEU A 262 22.90 -5.85 15.14
N GLN A 263 23.35 -4.76 14.53
CA GLN A 263 23.51 -3.45 15.18
C GLN A 263 22.17 -2.89 15.69
N ASN A 264 21.07 -3.18 15.00
CA ASN A 264 19.72 -2.84 15.45
C ASN A 264 19.15 -3.84 16.47
N ARG A 265 19.97 -4.77 16.97
CA ARG A 265 19.62 -5.81 17.95
C ARG A 265 18.57 -6.80 17.43
N VAL A 266 18.50 -6.98 16.11
CA VAL A 266 17.67 -8.02 15.49
C VAL A 266 18.31 -9.37 15.76
N SER A 267 17.52 -10.34 16.18
CA SER A 267 18.00 -11.70 16.44
C SER A 267 18.64 -12.32 15.19
N PRO A 268 19.71 -13.11 15.34
CA PRO A 268 20.33 -13.80 14.22
C PRO A 268 19.33 -14.66 13.42
N TYR A 269 18.31 -15.14 14.08
CA TYR A 269 17.26 -15.95 13.51
C TYR A 269 16.38 -15.16 12.53
N LEU A 270 15.80 -14.04 12.95
CA LEU A 270 15.01 -13.17 12.06
C LEU A 270 15.88 -12.60 10.93
N ALA A 271 17.15 -12.27 11.22
CA ALA A 271 18.08 -11.85 10.18
C ALA A 271 18.26 -12.93 9.09
N THR A 272 18.34 -14.22 9.46
CA THR A 272 18.44 -15.33 8.51
C THR A 272 17.18 -15.50 7.69
N ILE A 273 15.99 -15.34 8.30
CA ILE A 273 14.71 -15.40 7.59
C ILE A 273 14.61 -14.29 6.54
N MET A 274 14.96 -13.05 6.91
CA MET A 274 14.93 -11.92 5.99
C MET A 274 15.95 -12.07 4.86
N GLU A 275 17.19 -12.52 5.17
CA GLU A 275 18.22 -12.76 4.17
C GLU A 275 17.77 -13.79 3.12
N LYS A 276 17.10 -14.87 3.55
CA LYS A 276 16.51 -15.85 2.66
C LYS A 276 15.36 -15.25 1.85
N ALA A 277 14.41 -14.55 2.50
CA ALA A 277 13.26 -13.96 1.84
C ALA A 277 13.66 -12.90 0.80
N MET A 278 14.68 -12.08 1.10
CA MET A 278 15.20 -11.01 0.25
C MET A 278 16.35 -11.47 -0.68
N SER A 279 16.56 -12.77 -0.85
CA SER A 279 17.57 -13.27 -1.80
C SER A 279 17.29 -12.69 -3.21
N PRO A 280 18.28 -12.10 -3.90
CA PRO A 280 18.12 -11.61 -5.26
C PRO A 280 17.68 -12.71 -6.24
N GLN A 281 18.19 -13.93 -6.05
CA GLN A 281 17.80 -15.10 -6.84
C GLN A 281 16.55 -15.75 -6.25
N ARG A 282 15.44 -15.74 -7.00
CA ARG A 282 14.14 -16.29 -6.55
C ARG A 282 14.20 -17.74 -6.06
N ILE A 283 15.06 -18.58 -6.67
CA ILE A 283 15.19 -20.00 -6.30
C ILE A 283 15.71 -20.19 -4.88
N ASN A 284 16.41 -19.20 -4.32
CA ASN A 284 16.95 -19.26 -2.98
C ASN A 284 15.98 -18.73 -1.91
N ARG A 285 14.83 -18.20 -2.32
CA ARG A 285 13.78 -17.73 -1.39
C ARG A 285 12.97 -18.92 -0.84
N TYR A 286 12.01 -18.63 0.01
CA TYR A 286 10.97 -19.60 0.36
C TYR A 286 10.13 -19.91 -0.87
N ALA A 287 9.69 -21.17 -1.02
CA ALA A 287 8.90 -21.60 -2.17
C ALA A 287 7.52 -20.94 -2.18
N ASP A 288 6.92 -20.83 -1.01
CA ASP A 288 5.64 -20.17 -0.77
C ASP A 288 5.64 -19.40 0.55
N ILE A 289 4.55 -18.71 0.82
CA ILE A 289 4.42 -17.88 2.02
C ILE A 289 4.27 -18.73 3.29
N GLU A 290 3.68 -19.90 3.18
CA GLU A 290 3.46 -20.83 4.30
C GLU A 290 4.81 -21.32 4.86
N ASP A 291 5.76 -21.70 4.00
CA ASP A 291 7.13 -22.06 4.36
C ASP A 291 7.82 -20.92 5.14
N MET A 292 7.63 -19.66 4.73
CA MET A 292 8.19 -18.51 5.44
C MET A 292 7.52 -18.32 6.80
N LEU A 293 6.20 -18.45 6.88
CA LEU A 293 5.47 -18.32 8.15
C LEU A 293 5.81 -19.45 9.13
N MET A 294 5.97 -20.68 8.67
CA MET A 294 6.46 -21.78 9.49
C MET A 294 7.84 -21.48 10.06
N ALA A 295 8.76 -21.01 9.20
CA ALA A 295 10.09 -20.59 9.69
C ALA A 295 10.00 -19.49 10.75
N ILE A 296 9.08 -18.55 10.67
CA ILE A 296 8.86 -17.50 11.69
C ILE A 296 8.26 -18.11 12.97
N GLY A 297 7.31 -19.05 12.84
CA GLY A 297 6.54 -19.64 13.94
C GLY A 297 7.37 -20.57 14.83
N ASP A 298 8.35 -21.27 14.29
CA ASP A 298 9.18 -22.25 15.04
C ASP A 298 9.90 -21.68 16.26
N LYS A 299 10.02 -20.35 16.38
CA LYS A 299 10.62 -19.67 17.54
C LYS A 299 9.74 -18.63 18.24
N SER A 300 8.53 -18.40 17.82
CA SER A 300 7.61 -17.52 18.56
C SER A 300 7.36 -18.03 19.99
N SER A 301 7.44 -19.36 20.20
CA SER A 301 7.41 -20.00 21.52
C SER A 301 8.66 -19.71 22.39
N ILE A 302 9.81 -19.37 21.78
CA ILE A 302 11.06 -19.10 22.53
C ILE A 302 11.16 -17.60 22.89
N ILE A 303 10.55 -16.71 22.10
CA ILE A 303 10.54 -15.26 22.37
C ILE A 303 9.52 -14.92 23.47
N ALA A 304 8.43 -15.67 23.59
CA ALA A 304 7.43 -15.50 24.64
C ALA A 304 7.98 -15.75 26.06
N ASP A 305 9.06 -16.54 26.20
CA ASP A 305 9.68 -16.85 27.49
C ASP A 305 10.75 -15.82 27.94
N ILE A 306 11.05 -14.78 27.15
CA ILE A 306 12.12 -13.81 27.44
C ILE A 306 11.59 -12.42 27.85
N ASP A 307 10.35 -12.09 27.54
CA ASP A 307 9.71 -10.81 27.89
C ASP A 307 8.77 -10.95 29.10
N ASP A 308 9.33 -11.29 30.28
CA ASP A 308 8.62 -11.15 31.56
C ASP A 308 8.63 -9.67 32.02
N ASP A 309 7.97 -8.79 31.23
CA ASP A 309 7.59 -7.45 31.67
C ASP A 309 6.10 -7.48 32.06
N PRO A 310 5.75 -7.28 33.36
CA PRO A 310 4.35 -7.39 33.82
C PRO A 310 3.41 -6.30 33.30
N THR A 311 3.86 -5.44 32.38
CA THR A 311 3.06 -4.40 31.71
C THR A 311 2.69 -4.75 30.26
N SER A 312 3.12 -5.89 29.72
CA SER A 312 2.78 -6.28 28.36
C SER A 312 1.41 -6.95 28.28
N PHE A 313 0.54 -6.39 27.48
CA PHE A 313 -0.75 -6.98 27.12
C PHE A 313 -0.55 -8.36 26.48
N HIS A 314 -1.06 -9.39 27.11
CA HIS A 314 -1.12 -10.73 26.51
C HIS A 314 -2.15 -10.72 25.38
N ALA A 315 -1.69 -10.75 24.13
CA ALA A 315 -2.53 -11.09 22.98
C ALA A 315 -2.84 -12.60 23.02
N PRO A 316 -4.05 -13.02 22.67
CA PRO A 316 -4.40 -14.44 22.62
C PRO A 316 -3.52 -15.16 21.58
N VAL A 317 -2.93 -16.29 22.00
CA VAL A 317 -2.20 -17.22 21.14
C VAL A 317 -3.20 -17.78 20.12
N TYR A 318 -3.05 -17.40 18.86
CA TYR A 318 -3.77 -18.06 17.77
C TYR A 318 -3.16 -19.44 17.57
N GLY A 319 -3.90 -20.47 17.95
CA GLY A 319 -3.66 -21.82 17.46
C GLY A 319 -3.91 -21.89 15.96
N PRO A 320 -3.42 -22.94 15.27
CA PRO A 320 -3.68 -23.11 13.85
C PRO A 320 -5.19 -23.03 13.58
N PRO A 321 -5.63 -22.40 12.47
CA PRO A 321 -7.05 -22.27 12.18
C PRO A 321 -7.70 -23.63 12.21
N PRO A 322 -8.89 -23.77 12.82
CA PRO A 322 -9.58 -25.05 12.89
C PRO A 322 -9.88 -25.53 11.47
N PHE A 323 -9.47 -26.76 11.13
CA PHE A 323 -9.85 -27.44 9.90
C PHE A 323 -11.38 -27.51 9.84
N TYR A 324 -11.98 -26.77 8.92
CA TYR A 324 -13.40 -26.87 8.64
C TYR A 324 -13.68 -28.12 7.81
N GLY A 325 -13.99 -29.20 8.49
CA GLY A 325 -14.72 -30.32 7.92
C GLY A 325 -16.21 -30.04 7.99
N ASN A 326 -16.89 -30.19 6.82
CA ASN A 326 -18.34 -30.22 6.60
C ASN A 326 -19.12 -28.88 6.68
N GLY A 327 -19.21 -28.24 5.56
CA GLY A 327 -20.37 -27.68 4.88
C GLY A 327 -21.57 -27.16 5.66
N GLN A 328 -21.46 -26.15 6.50
CA GLN A 328 -22.59 -25.25 6.78
C GLN A 328 -22.06 -23.81 7.00
N ARG A 329 -22.52 -22.88 6.14
CA ARG A 329 -22.23 -21.45 6.23
C ARG A 329 -23.09 -20.85 7.35
N ILE A 330 -22.46 -20.32 8.38
CA ILE A 330 -23.08 -19.34 9.28
C ILE A 330 -22.57 -17.98 8.85
N ALA A 331 -23.46 -17.08 8.45
CA ALA A 331 -23.13 -15.70 8.10
C ALA A 331 -22.57 -14.98 9.34
N PRO A 332 -21.49 -14.18 9.20
CA PRO A 332 -20.98 -13.39 10.32
C PRO A 332 -21.99 -12.30 10.68
N THR A 333 -22.29 -12.20 11.98
CA THR A 333 -23.10 -11.14 12.56
C THR A 333 -22.38 -9.79 12.36
N PRO A 334 -23.04 -8.73 11.87
CA PRO A 334 -22.43 -7.44 11.70
C PRO A 334 -22.09 -6.82 13.05
N THR A 335 -20.83 -6.49 13.28
CA THR A 335 -20.37 -5.77 14.45
C THR A 335 -20.80 -4.30 14.31
N VAL A 336 -21.79 -3.89 15.11
CA VAL A 336 -22.25 -2.50 15.20
C VAL A 336 -21.20 -1.72 16.00
N TYR A 337 -20.56 -0.74 15.39
CA TYR A 337 -19.68 0.21 16.06
C TYR A 337 -20.50 1.35 16.66
N GLY A 338 -20.55 1.39 17.99
CA GLY A 338 -21.08 2.56 18.73
C GLY A 338 -20.06 3.70 18.78
N PRO A 339 -20.50 4.96 18.98
CA PRO A 339 -19.60 6.09 19.10
C PRO A 339 -18.75 6.01 20.38
N PRO A 340 -17.50 6.54 20.36
CA PRO A 340 -16.63 6.54 21.54
C PRO A 340 -17.20 7.46 22.64
N PRO A 341 -16.95 7.16 23.93
CA PRO A 341 -17.37 8.02 25.03
C PRO A 341 -16.65 9.37 24.95
N VAL A 342 -17.43 10.43 25.14
CA VAL A 342 -16.97 11.81 25.31
C VAL A 342 -16.27 11.89 26.66
N VAL A 343 -15.00 12.24 26.68
CA VAL A 343 -14.28 12.60 27.91
C VAL A 343 -14.36 14.12 28.03
N ASP A 344 -15.17 14.58 28.95
CA ASP A 344 -15.21 15.97 29.42
C ASP A 344 -13.90 16.26 30.17
N ASN A 345 -13.09 17.17 29.65
CA ASN A 345 -12.04 17.81 30.41
C ASN A 345 -12.48 19.24 30.73
N GLU A 346 -12.89 19.42 31.98
CA GLU A 346 -13.05 20.74 32.58
C GLU A 346 -11.71 21.43 32.81
N GLU A 347 -11.70 22.67 32.39
CA GLU A 347 -11.03 23.87 32.89
C GLU A 347 -9.63 23.80 33.53
N ASN A 348 -8.70 24.53 32.96
CA ASN A 348 -8.07 25.59 33.74
C ASN A 348 -7.55 26.74 32.87
N SER A 349 -8.24 27.86 33.01
CA SER A 349 -7.94 29.20 32.56
C SER A 349 -6.71 29.74 33.27
N LYS A 350 -5.76 30.34 32.55
CA LYS A 350 -5.03 31.54 32.96
C LYS A 350 -4.32 32.16 31.75
N LYS A 351 -4.84 33.30 31.27
CA LYS A 351 -4.10 34.43 30.71
C LYS A 351 -3.51 35.26 31.89
N PRO A 352 -2.57 36.22 31.78
CA PRO A 352 -2.33 37.09 30.64
C PRO A 352 -0.88 37.58 30.42
N ASN A 353 -0.75 38.40 29.46
CA ASN A 353 0.01 39.66 29.24
C ASN A 353 1.04 39.62 28.14
N GLU A 354 0.72 40.36 27.16
CA GLU A 354 1.16 41.60 26.50
C GLU A 354 2.60 42.06 26.73
N ASN A 355 3.16 42.46 25.60
CA ASN A 355 4.03 43.58 25.23
C ASN A 355 5.35 43.10 24.61
N ALA A 356 5.49 43.39 23.40
CA ALA A 356 5.95 44.63 22.72
C ALA A 356 7.36 44.49 22.15
N ASP A 357 7.42 44.95 20.94
CA ASP A 357 8.49 45.70 20.26
C ASP A 357 9.58 44.97 19.49
N ASN A 358 9.43 45.12 18.20
CA ASN A 358 10.32 45.76 17.18
C ASN A 358 11.76 45.24 16.98
N GLU A 359 11.98 45.12 15.74
CA GLU A 359 13.08 45.64 14.90
C GLU A 359 13.85 44.61 14.08
N ASP A 360 13.67 44.82 12.79
CA ASP A 360 14.63 44.83 11.68
C ASP A 360 15.90 43.96 11.74
N ASN A 361 16.09 43.09 10.76
CA ASN A 361 17.13 43.29 9.72
C ASN A 361 17.21 42.11 8.72
N LYS A 362 17.03 42.50 7.47
CA LYS A 362 17.84 42.29 6.26
C LYS A 362 18.57 40.95 6.04
N GLU A 363 18.19 40.38 4.90
CA GLU A 363 19.04 39.88 3.82
C GLU A 363 20.16 38.87 4.16
N ASN A 364 20.01 37.64 3.65
CA ASN A 364 21.00 37.14 2.70
C ASN A 364 20.45 35.94 1.91
N GLU A 365 20.40 36.14 0.61
CA GLU A 365 20.31 35.10 -0.41
C GLU A 365 21.49 34.13 -0.27
N ASN A 366 21.23 32.84 -0.40
CA ASN A 366 22.17 32.00 -1.10
C ASN A 366 21.49 30.83 -1.81
N ASN A 367 21.57 30.92 -3.11
CA ASN A 367 21.31 29.95 -4.16
C ASN A 367 22.06 28.64 -3.92
N GLY A 368 21.37 27.50 -4.03
CA GLY A 368 22.01 26.19 -4.00
C GLY A 368 21.06 25.04 -4.25
N GLY A 369 20.21 25.08 -5.28
CA GLY A 369 19.25 24.01 -5.50
C GLY A 369 18.87 23.74 -6.98
N ASN A 370 19.67 24.14 -7.96
CA ASN A 370 19.25 24.10 -9.37
C ASN A 370 20.17 23.32 -10.33
N ASN A 371 20.97 22.34 -9.87
CA ASN A 371 21.88 21.66 -10.79
C ASN A 371 21.58 20.17 -11.05
N VAL A 372 20.67 19.55 -10.33
CA VAL A 372 20.39 18.09 -10.53
C VAL A 372 19.35 17.88 -11.63
N TYR A 373 18.34 18.77 -11.75
CA TYR A 373 17.33 18.67 -12.81
C TYR A 373 17.88 19.02 -14.21
N GLY A 374 18.82 19.96 -14.27
CA GLY A 374 19.47 20.33 -15.53
C GLY A 374 20.30 19.21 -16.15
N VAL A 375 20.98 18.41 -15.35
CA VAL A 375 21.77 17.26 -15.79
C VAL A 375 20.86 16.12 -16.28
N PHE A 376 19.73 15.88 -15.60
CA PHE A 376 18.77 14.84 -16.02
C PHE A 376 18.10 15.14 -17.36
N ILE A 377 17.71 16.39 -17.61
CA ILE A 377 17.12 16.82 -18.88
C ILE A 377 18.16 16.75 -20.01
N ALA A 378 19.42 17.09 -19.75
CA ALA A 378 20.49 17.00 -20.74
C ALA A 378 20.79 15.54 -21.13
N VAL A 379 20.79 14.61 -20.19
CA VAL A 379 21.01 13.18 -20.47
C VAL A 379 19.88 12.60 -21.32
N ILE A 380 18.62 12.92 -21.00
CA ILE A 380 17.46 12.47 -21.79
C ILE A 380 17.50 13.03 -23.22
N ALA A 381 17.84 14.30 -23.37
CA ALA A 381 17.95 14.94 -24.69
C ALA A 381 19.07 14.30 -25.55
N ILE A 382 20.21 13.97 -24.97
CA ILE A 382 21.34 13.30 -25.67
C ILE A 382 20.89 11.89 -26.07
N THR A 383 20.19 11.13 -25.24
CA THR A 383 19.73 9.78 -25.55
C THR A 383 18.74 9.77 -26.72
N ILE A 384 17.83 10.75 -26.77
CA ILE A 384 16.86 10.90 -27.88
C ILE A 384 17.59 11.23 -29.19
N VAL A 385 18.59 12.10 -29.15
CA VAL A 385 19.37 12.45 -30.36
C VAL A 385 20.17 11.26 -30.90
N ILE A 386 20.75 10.45 -30.02
CA ILE A 386 21.45 9.21 -30.41
C ILE A 386 20.47 8.19 -31.01
N MET A 387 19.28 8.01 -30.47
CA MET A 387 18.25 7.14 -31.06
C MET A 387 17.82 7.62 -32.44
N LEU A 388 17.58 8.91 -32.60
CA LEU A 388 17.20 9.48 -33.92
C LEU A 388 18.32 9.31 -34.96
N LEU A 389 19.60 9.44 -34.57
CA LEU A 389 20.73 9.17 -35.42
C LEU A 389 20.81 7.70 -35.86
N PHE A 390 20.56 6.76 -34.96
CA PHE A 390 20.52 5.34 -35.29
C PHE A 390 19.39 4.99 -36.26
N VAL A 391 18.20 5.55 -36.05
CA VAL A 391 17.05 5.37 -36.97
C VAL A 391 17.36 5.97 -38.33
N PHE A 392 18.00 7.14 -38.38
CA PHE A 392 18.38 7.78 -39.63
C PHE A 392 19.44 6.98 -40.43
N VAL A 393 20.45 6.44 -39.73
CA VAL A 393 21.46 5.57 -40.34
C VAL A 393 20.86 4.27 -40.85
N SER A 394 19.91 3.68 -40.12
CA SER A 394 19.20 2.45 -40.54
C SER A 394 18.36 2.68 -41.81
N ILE A 395 17.61 3.79 -41.88
CA ILE A 395 16.80 4.15 -43.06
C ILE A 395 17.71 4.47 -44.24
N PHE A 396 18.84 5.13 -44.05
CA PHE A 396 19.77 5.44 -45.11
C PHE A 396 20.49 4.21 -45.66
N SER A 397 20.72 3.20 -44.78
CA SER A 397 21.30 1.90 -45.21
C SER A 397 20.32 1.07 -46.04
N GLU A 398 19.01 1.18 -45.84
CA GLU A 398 17.99 0.51 -46.65
C GLU A 398 17.71 1.21 -48.00
N LEU A 399 18.06 2.50 -48.13
CA LEU A 399 17.88 3.25 -49.37
C LEU A 399 19.10 3.18 -50.34
N THR A 400 20.21 2.55 -49.90
CA THR A 400 21.45 2.40 -50.67
C THR A 400 21.74 0.96 -51.09
N HIS A 401 20.81 0.05 -50.89
CA HIS A 401 20.75 -1.31 -51.45
C HIS A 401 19.48 -1.43 -52.31
#